data_e8aefe1aad5bdb1d921e90d783fab75b
#
_entry.id   e8aefe1aad5bdb1d921e90d783fab75b
#
_cell.length_a   1.000
_cell.length_b   1.000
_cell.length_c   1.000
_cell.angle_alpha   90.00
_cell.angle_beta   90.00
_cell.angle_gamma   90.00
#
_symmetry.space_group_name_H-M   'P 1'
#
loop_
_entity.id
_entity.type
_entity.pdbx_description
1 polymer ?
#
loop_
_entity_poly.entity_id
_entity_poly.type
_entity_poly.pdbx_seq_one_letter_code
_entity_poly.pdbx_strand_id
1 'polypeptide(L)'
;MAESAVLPMDRIAQTNLQLYCQLLDQRWEDRALGLVAGAYELALRLFAVRVRPNRKPFICHLVATASVTAAECDRAEVTAASLLHAAYTLGDWGDGKHGATPQRRAVVERAAGPATERLVTSYTAMAWGYGATAGVLTRAADLDDDERTVVLMRLANEVDEWADGGLRFSDKGDYPRFGAENAAAVRELARSLGYVRVAELLDEAFRRHAALSVPRSLRIEGTDPGGGRVAPQSRLLRMGVRIESERDAGRALRRGARRLAGAVQGRRTGASPGPRQSTTGEHHGD
;
A
#
# COMPACT_ATOMS: atom_id res chain seq x y z
N MET A 1 19.71 -25.81 -17.14
CA MET A 1 19.08 -24.79 -16.29
C MET A 1 19.43 -23.44 -16.91
N ALA A 2 18.49 -22.73 -17.49
CA ALA A 2 18.75 -21.38 -17.99
C ALA A 2 19.05 -20.50 -16.75
N GLU A 3 20.21 -19.86 -16.76
CA GLU A 3 20.59 -18.85 -15.81
C GLU A 3 19.50 -17.77 -15.86
N SER A 4 18.64 -17.74 -14.84
CA SER A 4 17.53 -16.80 -14.77
C SER A 4 18.12 -15.40 -14.60
N ALA A 5 18.25 -14.68 -15.71
CA ALA A 5 18.80 -13.33 -15.73
C ALA A 5 18.05 -12.46 -14.72
N VAL A 6 18.81 -11.77 -13.86
CA VAL A 6 18.29 -10.77 -12.93
C VAL A 6 17.43 -9.77 -13.71
N LEU A 7 16.21 -9.48 -13.24
CA LEU A 7 15.37 -8.44 -13.84
C LEU A 7 16.08 -7.08 -13.64
N PRO A 8 16.57 -6.42 -14.71
CA PRO A 8 17.17 -5.11 -14.56
C PRO A 8 16.11 -4.08 -14.14
N MET A 9 16.50 -3.09 -13.35
CA MET A 9 15.60 -2.04 -12.84
C MET A 9 14.83 -1.31 -13.95
N ASP A 10 15.47 -1.09 -15.10
CA ASP A 10 14.90 -0.45 -16.29
C ASP A 10 13.93 -1.35 -17.06
N ARG A 11 13.86 -2.64 -16.74
CA ARG A 11 12.92 -3.62 -17.31
C ARG A 11 11.73 -3.94 -16.41
N ILE A 12 11.61 -3.29 -15.23
CA ILE A 12 10.39 -3.39 -14.44
C ILE A 12 9.23 -2.83 -15.25
N ALA A 13 8.23 -3.67 -15.52
CA ALA A 13 7.08 -3.29 -16.33
C ALA A 13 6.30 -2.12 -15.69
N GLN A 14 5.87 -1.18 -16.52
CA GLN A 14 5.02 -0.05 -16.13
C GLN A 14 3.66 -0.09 -16.82
N THR A 15 3.52 -0.96 -17.84
CA THR A 15 2.28 -1.17 -18.57
C THR A 15 1.93 -2.66 -18.58
N ASN A 16 0.64 -2.97 -18.74
CA ASN A 16 0.20 -4.35 -18.88
C ASN A 16 0.88 -5.09 -20.02
N LEU A 17 1.15 -4.44 -21.16
CA LEU A 17 1.80 -5.07 -22.28
C LEU A 17 3.25 -5.48 -21.95
N GLN A 18 3.98 -4.63 -21.23
CA GLN A 18 5.32 -4.97 -20.75
C GLN A 18 5.28 -6.15 -19.77
N LEU A 19 4.32 -6.15 -18.83
CA LEU A 19 4.13 -7.27 -17.91
C LEU A 19 3.79 -8.56 -18.68
N TYR A 20 2.87 -8.52 -19.62
CA TYR A 20 2.50 -9.70 -20.41
C TYR A 20 3.68 -10.22 -21.23
N CYS A 21 4.47 -9.36 -21.87
CA CYS A 21 5.71 -9.78 -22.54
C CYS A 21 6.68 -10.46 -21.57
N GLN A 22 6.87 -9.91 -20.38
CA GLN A 22 7.70 -10.52 -19.33
C GLN A 22 7.21 -11.94 -18.97
N LEU A 23 5.89 -12.12 -18.76
CA LEU A 23 5.31 -13.43 -18.42
C LEU A 23 5.41 -14.42 -19.57
N LEU A 24 5.25 -13.97 -20.82
CA LEU A 24 5.45 -14.78 -22.02
C LEU A 24 6.92 -15.22 -22.17
N ASP A 25 7.88 -14.34 -21.94
CA ASP A 25 9.31 -14.65 -21.92
C ASP A 25 9.66 -15.67 -20.83
N GLN A 26 8.97 -15.61 -19.68
CA GLN A 26 9.04 -16.58 -18.59
C GLN A 26 8.27 -17.88 -18.87
N ARG A 27 7.61 -18.00 -20.04
CA ARG A 27 6.86 -19.19 -20.49
C ARG A 27 5.69 -19.56 -19.57
N TRP A 28 4.98 -18.57 -19.06
CA TRP A 28 3.78 -18.81 -18.27
C TRP A 28 2.68 -19.45 -19.12
N GLU A 29 1.96 -20.40 -18.53
CA GLU A 29 0.84 -21.07 -19.18
C GLU A 29 -0.36 -20.13 -19.39
N ASP A 30 -1.18 -20.40 -20.41
CA ASP A 30 -2.35 -19.59 -20.79
C ASP A 30 -3.32 -19.36 -19.62
N ARG A 31 -3.54 -20.38 -18.79
CA ARG A 31 -4.39 -20.25 -17.59
C ARG A 31 -3.83 -19.24 -16.58
N ALA A 32 -2.53 -19.23 -16.37
CA ALA A 32 -1.84 -18.30 -15.49
C ALA A 32 -1.89 -16.87 -16.04
N LEU A 33 -1.66 -16.71 -17.34
CA LEU A 33 -1.81 -15.44 -18.07
C LEU A 33 -3.24 -14.90 -17.96
N GLY A 34 -4.25 -15.76 -18.15
CA GLY A 34 -5.66 -15.40 -17.99
C GLY A 34 -6.01 -14.88 -16.58
N LEU A 35 -5.43 -15.48 -15.54
CA LEU A 35 -5.62 -15.03 -14.16
C LEU A 35 -5.05 -13.62 -13.95
N VAL A 36 -3.83 -13.37 -14.41
CA VAL A 36 -3.17 -12.05 -14.31
C VAL A 36 -3.92 -11.01 -15.13
N ALA A 37 -4.39 -11.35 -16.33
CA ALA A 37 -5.21 -10.46 -17.17
C ALA A 37 -6.53 -10.09 -16.48
N GLY A 38 -7.22 -11.04 -15.85
CA GLY A 38 -8.44 -10.78 -15.09
C GLY A 38 -8.21 -9.84 -13.89
N ALA A 39 -7.09 -10.04 -13.18
CA ALA A 39 -6.67 -9.15 -12.09
C ALA A 39 -6.37 -7.73 -12.59
N TYR A 40 -5.68 -7.60 -13.75
CA TYR A 40 -5.39 -6.30 -14.35
C TYR A 40 -6.67 -5.57 -14.78
N GLU A 41 -7.63 -6.25 -15.39
CA GLU A 41 -8.92 -5.66 -15.77
C GLU A 41 -9.70 -5.13 -14.56
N LEU A 42 -9.65 -5.82 -13.44
CA LEU A 42 -10.23 -5.33 -12.19
C LEU A 42 -9.43 -4.15 -11.64
N ALA A 43 -8.10 -4.23 -11.62
CA ALA A 43 -7.24 -3.13 -11.18
C ALA A 43 -7.48 -1.87 -12.02
N LEU A 44 -7.60 -1.99 -13.34
CA LEU A 44 -7.90 -0.88 -14.23
C LEU A 44 -9.23 -0.20 -13.85
N ARG A 45 -10.29 -0.96 -13.57
CA ARG A 45 -11.58 -0.40 -13.12
C ARG A 45 -11.49 0.34 -11.79
N LEU A 46 -10.70 -0.20 -10.85
CA LEU A 46 -10.59 0.36 -9.50
C LEU A 46 -9.64 1.57 -9.43
N PHE A 47 -8.70 1.72 -10.38
CA PHE A 47 -7.61 2.68 -10.26
C PHE A 47 -7.39 3.59 -11.47
N ALA A 48 -8.18 3.47 -12.56
CA ALA A 48 -7.97 4.21 -13.81
C ALA A 48 -7.81 5.73 -13.66
N VAL A 49 -8.51 6.33 -12.70
CA VAL A 49 -8.48 7.79 -12.46
C VAL A 49 -7.61 8.17 -11.25
N ARG A 50 -6.91 7.23 -10.64
CA ARG A 50 -6.11 7.49 -9.45
C ARG A 50 -4.64 7.73 -9.80
N VAL A 51 -4.05 8.66 -9.08
CA VAL A 51 -2.62 8.94 -9.12
C VAL A 51 -2.03 8.87 -7.71
N ARG A 52 -0.78 8.49 -7.63
CA ARG A 52 0.01 8.52 -6.39
C ARG A 52 0.37 9.97 -6.00
N PRO A 53 0.88 10.22 -4.79
CA PRO A 53 1.30 11.56 -4.38
C PRO A 53 2.29 12.22 -5.34
N ASN A 54 3.19 11.45 -5.95
CA ASN A 54 4.16 11.89 -6.97
C ASN A 54 3.56 11.99 -8.39
N ARG A 55 2.23 11.94 -8.54
CA ARG A 55 1.48 11.99 -9.81
C ARG A 55 1.70 10.79 -10.74
N LYS A 56 2.45 9.76 -10.36
CA LYS A 56 2.50 8.49 -11.09
C LYS A 56 1.10 7.90 -11.18
N PRO A 57 0.61 7.44 -12.37
CA PRO A 57 -0.65 6.73 -12.47
C PRO A 57 -0.63 5.49 -11.56
N PHE A 58 -1.71 5.30 -10.78
CA PHE A 58 -1.73 4.21 -9.79
C PHE A 58 -1.60 2.83 -10.45
N ILE A 59 -2.18 2.66 -11.63
CA ILE A 59 -2.09 1.40 -12.39
C ILE A 59 -0.64 1.04 -12.74
N CYS A 60 0.23 2.02 -13.04
CA CYS A 60 1.65 1.76 -13.33
C CYS A 60 2.38 1.20 -12.09
N HIS A 61 2.05 1.72 -10.90
CA HIS A 61 2.56 1.19 -9.64
C HIS A 61 2.14 -0.27 -9.40
N LEU A 62 0.87 -0.60 -9.63
CA LEU A 62 0.37 -1.97 -9.47
C LEU A 62 1.06 -2.94 -10.44
N VAL A 63 1.24 -2.51 -11.69
CA VAL A 63 1.94 -3.30 -12.71
C VAL A 63 3.40 -3.50 -12.35
N ALA A 64 4.09 -2.47 -11.87
CA ALA A 64 5.49 -2.58 -11.46
C ALA A 64 5.66 -3.53 -10.27
N THR A 65 4.79 -3.44 -9.26
CA THR A 65 4.78 -4.39 -8.13
C THR A 65 4.57 -5.82 -8.62
N ALA A 66 3.64 -6.06 -9.55
CA ALA A 66 3.39 -7.36 -10.14
C ALA A 66 4.58 -7.87 -10.97
N SER A 67 5.26 -6.99 -11.72
CA SER A 67 6.47 -7.32 -12.48
C SER A 67 7.61 -7.81 -11.57
N VAL A 68 7.82 -7.15 -10.45
CA VAL A 68 8.84 -7.54 -9.47
C VAL A 68 8.49 -8.87 -8.82
N THR A 69 7.23 -9.08 -8.41
CA THR A 69 6.81 -10.38 -7.85
C THR A 69 6.93 -11.52 -8.86
N ALA A 70 6.56 -11.31 -10.12
CA ALA A 70 6.70 -12.30 -11.18
C ALA A 70 8.16 -12.64 -11.52
N ALA A 71 9.10 -11.74 -11.26
CA ALA A 71 10.53 -12.02 -11.40
C ALA A 71 11.09 -12.89 -10.27
N GLU A 72 10.49 -12.86 -9.08
CA GLU A 72 10.94 -13.62 -7.91
C GLU A 72 10.25 -14.97 -7.79
N CYS A 73 8.97 -15.08 -8.18
CA CYS A 73 8.22 -16.34 -8.11
C CYS A 73 7.30 -16.53 -9.33
N ASP A 74 7.06 -17.80 -9.71
CA ASP A 74 6.25 -18.22 -10.85
C ASP A 74 4.77 -18.48 -10.50
N ARG A 75 4.30 -17.97 -9.36
CA ARG A 75 2.93 -18.16 -8.87
C ARG A 75 2.01 -17.08 -9.41
N ALA A 76 1.09 -17.44 -10.30
CA ALA A 76 0.17 -16.52 -10.95
C ALA A 76 -0.74 -15.78 -9.95
N GLU A 77 -1.19 -16.44 -8.88
CA GLU A 77 -2.01 -15.84 -7.84
C GLU A 77 -1.27 -14.76 -7.05
N VAL A 78 0.05 -14.84 -6.91
CA VAL A 78 0.87 -13.82 -6.24
C VAL A 78 1.01 -12.59 -7.11
N THR A 79 1.30 -12.78 -8.42
CA THR A 79 1.36 -11.70 -9.39
C THR A 79 0.01 -11.00 -9.55
N ALA A 80 -1.08 -11.76 -9.61
CA ALA A 80 -2.45 -11.22 -9.64
C ALA A 80 -2.81 -10.47 -8.34
N ALA A 81 -2.40 -10.98 -7.18
CA ALA A 81 -2.60 -10.30 -5.90
C ALA A 81 -1.79 -8.99 -5.83
N SER A 82 -0.60 -8.95 -6.42
CA SER A 82 0.21 -7.74 -6.50
C SER A 82 -0.43 -6.64 -7.35
N LEU A 83 -1.15 -7.00 -8.42
CA LEU A 83 -1.98 -6.06 -9.19
C LEU A 83 -3.16 -5.51 -8.37
N LEU A 84 -3.61 -6.23 -7.36
CA LEU A 84 -4.80 -5.90 -6.57
C LEU A 84 -4.50 -5.53 -5.11
N HIS A 85 -3.23 -5.45 -4.69
CA HIS A 85 -2.82 -5.29 -3.29
C HIS A 85 -3.47 -4.09 -2.58
N ALA A 86 -3.74 -3.01 -3.30
CA ALA A 86 -4.35 -1.80 -2.78
C ALA A 86 -5.89 -1.75 -2.97
N ALA A 87 -6.53 -2.82 -3.49
CA ALA A 87 -7.95 -2.79 -3.87
C ALA A 87 -8.87 -2.41 -2.70
N TYR A 88 -8.63 -2.93 -1.51
CA TYR A 88 -9.48 -2.68 -0.34
C TYR A 88 -9.15 -1.38 0.40
N THR A 89 -7.94 -0.86 0.26
CA THR A 89 -7.49 0.37 0.94
C THR A 89 -7.71 1.63 0.11
N LEU A 90 -7.47 1.54 -1.21
CA LEU A 90 -7.46 2.70 -2.10
C LEU A 90 -8.31 2.54 -3.36
N GLY A 91 -8.83 1.33 -3.65
CA GLY A 91 -9.67 1.08 -4.83
C GLY A 91 -10.95 1.90 -4.83
N ASP A 92 -11.37 2.35 -6.00
CA ASP A 92 -12.64 3.04 -6.21
C ASP A 92 -13.76 2.05 -6.49
N TRP A 93 -14.55 1.75 -5.47
CA TRP A 93 -15.69 0.85 -5.55
C TRP A 93 -17.00 1.55 -5.89
N GLY A 94 -16.96 2.85 -6.21
CA GLY A 94 -18.14 3.67 -6.56
C GLY A 94 -19.01 4.10 -5.38
N ASP A 95 -18.76 3.62 -4.16
CA ASP A 95 -19.51 3.94 -2.94
C ASP A 95 -18.75 4.87 -1.97
N GLY A 96 -17.55 5.29 -2.34
CA GLY A 96 -16.66 6.14 -1.54
C GLY A 96 -16.23 5.52 -0.21
N LYS A 97 -16.33 4.18 -0.05
CA LYS A 97 -15.91 3.46 1.15
C LYS A 97 -14.69 2.59 0.86
N HIS A 98 -13.96 2.24 1.91
CA HIS A 98 -12.82 1.32 1.87
C HIS A 98 -13.11 0.07 2.70
N GLY A 99 -12.26 -0.94 2.57
CA GLY A 99 -12.32 -2.18 3.33
C GLY A 99 -12.77 -3.39 2.52
N ALA A 100 -12.41 -4.57 3.01
CA ALA A 100 -12.74 -5.88 2.44
C ALA A 100 -14.14 -6.32 2.89
N THR A 101 -15.19 -5.86 2.18
CA THR A 101 -16.56 -6.37 2.43
C THR A 101 -16.76 -7.72 1.72
N PRO A 102 -17.73 -8.57 2.15
CA PRO A 102 -18.03 -9.83 1.46
C PRO A 102 -18.29 -9.65 -0.05
N GLN A 103 -19.00 -8.57 -0.42
CA GLN A 103 -19.33 -8.28 -1.81
C GLN A 103 -18.07 -7.95 -2.63
N ARG A 104 -17.13 -7.16 -2.08
CA ARG A 104 -15.87 -6.81 -2.75
C ARG A 104 -14.94 -8.00 -2.85
N ARG A 105 -14.88 -8.83 -1.81
CA ARG A 105 -14.13 -10.10 -1.83
C ARG A 105 -14.63 -11.01 -2.94
N ALA A 106 -15.94 -11.20 -3.06
CA ALA A 106 -16.53 -11.99 -4.15
C ALA A 106 -16.25 -11.42 -5.55
N VAL A 107 -16.05 -10.09 -5.70
CA VAL A 107 -15.62 -9.48 -6.97
C VAL A 107 -14.16 -9.82 -7.28
N VAL A 108 -13.25 -9.74 -6.29
CA VAL A 108 -11.85 -10.11 -6.45
C VAL A 108 -11.71 -11.60 -6.76
N GLU A 109 -12.41 -12.47 -6.01
CA GLU A 109 -12.43 -13.91 -6.25
C GLU A 109 -12.86 -14.26 -7.69
N ARG A 110 -13.90 -13.61 -8.20
CA ARG A 110 -14.39 -13.82 -9.57
C ARG A 110 -13.40 -13.38 -10.62
N ALA A 111 -12.67 -12.29 -10.38
CA ALA A 111 -11.72 -11.73 -11.33
C ALA A 111 -10.39 -12.47 -11.35
N ALA A 112 -9.92 -12.95 -10.19
CA ALA A 112 -8.55 -13.42 -10.03
C ALA A 112 -8.42 -14.67 -9.13
N GLY A 113 -9.53 -15.31 -8.76
CA GLY A 113 -9.56 -16.54 -7.99
C GLY A 113 -9.42 -16.37 -6.47
N PRO A 114 -9.82 -17.41 -5.69
CA PRO A 114 -9.87 -17.34 -4.22
C PRO A 114 -8.48 -17.25 -3.58
N ALA A 115 -7.44 -17.84 -4.18
CA ALA A 115 -6.07 -17.74 -3.66
C ALA A 115 -5.55 -16.30 -3.73
N THR A 116 -5.78 -15.62 -4.85
CA THR A 116 -5.47 -14.20 -5.02
C THR A 116 -6.20 -13.34 -3.99
N GLU A 117 -7.50 -13.57 -3.79
CA GLU A 117 -8.30 -12.81 -2.82
C GLU A 117 -7.76 -12.96 -1.39
N ARG A 118 -7.41 -14.17 -0.96
CA ARG A 118 -6.80 -14.39 0.37
C ARG A 118 -5.51 -13.57 0.53
N LEU A 119 -4.62 -13.59 -0.47
CA LEU A 119 -3.39 -12.81 -0.44
C LEU A 119 -3.64 -11.30 -0.36
N VAL A 120 -4.61 -10.76 -1.12
CA VAL A 120 -4.99 -9.33 -1.05
C VAL A 120 -5.55 -8.98 0.33
N THR A 121 -6.36 -9.85 0.93
CA THR A 121 -6.88 -9.67 2.29
C THR A 121 -5.75 -9.69 3.32
N SER A 122 -4.84 -10.68 3.26
CA SER A 122 -3.69 -10.79 4.16
C SER A 122 -2.73 -9.62 3.99
N TYR A 123 -2.49 -9.16 2.76
CA TYR A 123 -1.71 -7.95 2.49
C TYR A 123 -2.32 -6.71 3.17
N THR A 124 -3.64 -6.56 3.09
CA THR A 124 -4.35 -5.43 3.72
C THR A 124 -4.27 -5.46 5.25
N ALA A 125 -4.24 -6.65 5.85
CA ALA A 125 -4.18 -6.85 7.29
C ALA A 125 -2.76 -6.72 7.87
N MET A 126 -1.71 -7.00 7.08
CA MET A 126 -0.33 -6.97 7.53
C MET A 126 0.13 -5.53 7.80
N ALA A 127 0.51 -5.25 9.05
CA ALA A 127 1.15 -3.99 9.40
C ALA A 127 2.51 -3.86 8.71
N TRP A 128 2.79 -2.68 8.14
CA TRP A 128 4.00 -2.42 7.37
C TRP A 128 4.48 -0.98 7.55
N GLY A 129 5.79 -0.80 7.40
CA GLY A 129 6.44 0.51 7.60
C GLY A 129 6.65 0.82 9.09
N TYR A 130 7.40 1.86 9.35
CA TYR A 130 7.69 2.50 10.64
C TYR A 130 7.71 1.57 11.87
N GLY A 131 8.75 0.77 12.03
CA GLY A 131 8.86 -0.17 13.15
C GLY A 131 8.12 -1.50 12.96
N ALA A 132 7.00 -1.53 12.23
CA ALA A 132 6.29 -2.77 11.94
C ALA A 132 7.14 -3.72 11.07
N THR A 133 7.87 -3.19 10.09
CA THR A 133 8.79 -3.99 9.25
C THR A 133 9.92 -4.62 10.09
N ALA A 134 10.47 -3.89 11.05
CA ALA A 134 11.46 -4.44 11.97
C ALA A 134 10.87 -5.59 12.82
N GLY A 135 9.60 -5.46 13.25
CA GLY A 135 8.88 -6.54 13.94
C GLY A 135 8.65 -7.77 13.06
N VAL A 136 8.42 -7.59 11.75
CA VAL A 136 8.36 -8.71 10.79
C VAL A 136 9.73 -9.36 10.63
N LEU A 137 10.81 -8.57 10.54
CA LEU A 137 12.18 -9.07 10.43
C LEU A 137 12.57 -9.93 11.65
N THR A 138 12.24 -9.52 12.89
CA THR A 138 12.57 -10.28 14.09
C THR A 138 11.93 -11.67 14.14
N ARG A 139 10.83 -11.90 13.44
CA ARG A 139 10.13 -13.19 13.35
C ARG A 139 10.22 -13.83 11.94
N ALA A 140 11.17 -13.39 11.11
CA ALA A 140 11.26 -13.84 9.71
C ALA A 140 11.40 -15.36 9.56
N ALA A 141 12.06 -16.04 10.52
CA ALA A 141 12.19 -17.49 10.54
C ALA A 141 10.85 -18.22 10.82
N ASP A 142 9.93 -17.59 11.55
CA ASP A 142 8.67 -18.16 12.01
C ASP A 142 7.50 -17.83 11.07
N LEU A 143 7.72 -17.08 9.99
CA LEU A 143 6.68 -16.75 9.01
C LEU A 143 6.25 -18.01 8.27
N ASP A 144 4.94 -18.21 8.17
CA ASP A 144 4.36 -19.24 7.31
C ASP A 144 4.45 -18.85 5.82
N ASP A 145 4.06 -19.76 4.92
CA ASP A 145 4.18 -19.58 3.46
C ASP A 145 3.30 -18.43 2.96
N ASP A 146 2.10 -18.22 3.52
CA ASP A 146 1.21 -17.13 3.14
C ASP A 146 1.78 -15.79 3.63
N GLU A 147 2.28 -15.71 4.86
CA GLU A 147 2.97 -14.54 5.40
C GLU A 147 4.21 -14.18 4.59
N ARG A 148 5.06 -15.17 4.25
CA ARG A 148 6.24 -14.98 3.38
C ARG A 148 5.84 -14.43 2.01
N THR A 149 4.76 -14.95 1.43
CA THR A 149 4.22 -14.46 0.16
C THR A 149 3.74 -13.01 0.27
N VAL A 150 3.04 -12.65 1.34
CA VAL A 150 2.62 -11.26 1.57
C VAL A 150 3.82 -10.35 1.79
N VAL A 151 4.86 -10.82 2.48
CA VAL A 151 6.12 -10.07 2.63
C VAL A 151 6.78 -9.84 1.28
N LEU A 152 6.84 -10.85 0.39
CA LEU A 152 7.33 -10.66 -0.99
C LEU A 152 6.58 -9.55 -1.71
N MET A 153 5.24 -9.53 -1.64
CA MET A 153 4.43 -8.48 -2.25
C MET A 153 4.72 -7.09 -1.64
N ARG A 154 4.95 -7.01 -0.32
CA ARG A 154 5.34 -5.77 0.36
C ARG A 154 6.72 -5.28 -0.09
N LEU A 155 7.69 -6.19 -0.19
CA LEU A 155 9.03 -5.86 -0.67
C LEU A 155 9.03 -5.42 -2.14
N ALA A 156 8.23 -6.06 -2.99
CA ALA A 156 8.04 -5.64 -4.39
C ALA A 156 7.39 -4.26 -4.50
N ASN A 157 6.43 -3.94 -3.61
CA ASN A 157 5.88 -2.59 -3.49
C ASN A 157 6.96 -1.57 -3.11
N GLU A 158 7.85 -1.89 -2.17
CA GLU A 158 8.96 -1.01 -1.80
C GLU A 158 9.91 -0.78 -2.98
N VAL A 159 10.23 -1.83 -3.77
CA VAL A 159 11.04 -1.65 -4.98
C VAL A 159 10.46 -0.57 -5.88
N ASP A 160 9.16 -0.61 -6.21
CA ASP A 160 8.54 0.40 -7.08
C ASP A 160 8.49 1.80 -6.43
N GLU A 161 8.28 1.89 -5.11
CA GLU A 161 8.28 3.17 -4.38
C GLU A 161 9.60 3.93 -4.54
N TRP A 162 10.72 3.21 -4.62
CA TRP A 162 12.06 3.77 -4.65
C TRP A 162 12.70 3.80 -6.03
N ALA A 163 12.31 2.87 -6.93
CA ALA A 163 12.95 2.62 -8.21
C ALA A 163 13.00 3.85 -9.13
N ASP A 164 11.91 4.59 -9.22
CA ASP A 164 11.80 5.79 -10.06
C ASP A 164 12.14 7.09 -9.32
N GLY A 165 12.58 7.00 -8.07
CA GLY A 165 12.86 8.15 -7.22
C GLY A 165 11.62 8.98 -6.87
N GLY A 166 10.42 8.41 -7.06
CA GLY A 166 9.14 9.12 -6.97
C GLY A 166 8.92 9.87 -5.66
N LEU A 167 9.49 9.38 -4.56
CA LEU A 167 9.46 10.04 -3.26
C LEU A 167 10.18 11.40 -3.25
N ARG A 168 11.17 11.62 -4.14
CA ARG A 168 11.89 12.91 -4.28
C ARG A 168 11.06 13.99 -4.96
N PHE A 169 10.01 13.61 -5.68
CA PHE A 169 9.12 14.55 -6.38
C PHE A 169 7.99 15.07 -5.49
N SER A 170 7.81 14.54 -4.29
CA SER A 170 6.77 14.97 -3.35
C SER A 170 7.36 15.80 -2.22
N ASP A 171 6.71 16.92 -1.87
CA ASP A 171 7.13 17.85 -0.82
C ASP A 171 6.85 17.35 0.62
N LYS A 172 6.45 16.09 0.80
CA LYS A 172 6.19 15.54 2.13
C LYS A 172 7.50 15.26 2.85
N GLY A 173 7.91 16.21 3.67
CA GLY A 173 9.16 16.20 4.43
C GLY A 173 9.41 14.96 5.30
N ASP A 174 8.36 14.24 5.70
CA ASP A 174 8.46 13.02 6.52
C ASP A 174 8.59 11.72 5.70
N TYR A 175 8.25 11.73 4.42
CA TYR A 175 8.29 10.55 3.57
C TYR A 175 9.72 10.05 3.30
N PRO A 176 10.72 10.91 3.02
CA PRO A 176 12.12 10.48 2.88
C PRO A 176 12.70 9.91 4.19
N ARG A 177 12.35 10.49 5.34
CA ARG A 177 12.80 10.02 6.65
C ARG A 177 12.24 8.63 6.96
N PHE A 178 10.94 8.43 6.75
CA PHE A 178 10.26 7.15 6.93
C PHE A 178 10.91 6.04 6.09
N GLY A 179 11.17 6.30 4.81
CA GLY A 179 11.83 5.35 3.92
C GLY A 179 13.27 5.04 4.35
N ALA A 180 14.06 6.04 4.72
CA ALA A 180 15.45 5.85 5.13
C ALA A 180 15.58 5.01 6.41
N GLU A 181 14.73 5.25 7.41
CA GLU A 181 14.70 4.47 8.65
C GLU A 181 14.34 3.00 8.41
N ASN A 182 13.48 2.74 7.46
CA ASN A 182 12.99 1.40 7.15
C ASN A 182 13.87 0.64 6.15
N ALA A 183 14.72 1.35 5.40
CA ALA A 183 15.47 0.79 4.27
C ALA A 183 16.39 -0.39 4.66
N ALA A 184 17.03 -0.32 5.84
CA ALA A 184 17.89 -1.40 6.33
C ALA A 184 17.09 -2.66 6.64
N ALA A 185 15.96 -2.50 7.36
CA ALA A 185 15.09 -3.63 7.73
C ALA A 185 14.46 -4.29 6.48
N VAL A 186 14.02 -3.51 5.50
CA VAL A 186 13.44 -4.00 4.24
C VAL A 186 14.46 -4.85 3.47
N ARG A 187 15.72 -4.37 3.33
CA ARG A 187 16.78 -5.12 2.64
C ARG A 187 17.18 -6.40 3.37
N GLU A 188 17.32 -6.32 4.69
CA GLU A 188 17.68 -7.47 5.49
C GLU A 188 16.56 -8.53 5.47
N LEU A 189 15.30 -8.11 5.52
CA LEU A 189 14.15 -9.00 5.41
C LEU A 189 14.14 -9.73 4.05
N ALA A 190 14.41 -9.02 2.94
CA ALA A 190 14.50 -9.66 1.63
C ALA A 190 15.60 -10.74 1.58
N ARG A 191 16.78 -10.45 2.17
CA ARG A 191 17.89 -11.42 2.23
C ARG A 191 17.58 -12.60 3.14
N SER A 192 17.05 -12.37 4.33
CA SER A 192 16.76 -13.42 5.31
C SER A 192 15.69 -14.40 4.81
N LEU A 193 14.78 -13.96 3.94
CA LEU A 193 13.75 -14.78 3.31
C LEU A 193 14.20 -15.42 1.99
N GLY A 194 15.42 -15.14 1.52
CA GLY A 194 15.97 -15.71 0.29
C GLY A 194 15.46 -15.06 -1.00
N TYR A 195 14.83 -13.87 -0.92
CA TYR A 195 14.38 -13.11 -2.09
C TYR A 195 15.54 -12.31 -2.69
N VAL A 196 16.46 -13.03 -3.32
CA VAL A 196 17.75 -12.49 -3.77
C VAL A 196 17.57 -11.38 -4.80
N ARG A 197 16.70 -11.58 -5.79
CA ARG A 197 16.44 -10.59 -6.86
C ARG A 197 15.80 -9.33 -6.30
N VAL A 198 14.85 -9.48 -5.38
CA VAL A 198 14.21 -8.34 -4.73
C VAL A 198 15.22 -7.57 -3.86
N ALA A 199 16.12 -8.26 -3.16
CA ALA A 199 17.18 -7.60 -2.38
C ALA A 199 18.12 -6.77 -3.28
N GLU A 200 18.52 -7.29 -4.44
CA GLU A 200 19.35 -6.58 -5.42
C GLU A 200 18.62 -5.36 -6.01
N LEU A 201 17.34 -5.51 -6.35
CA LEU A 201 16.50 -4.41 -6.82
C LEU A 201 16.34 -3.31 -5.76
N LEU A 202 16.16 -3.69 -4.49
CA LEU A 202 16.09 -2.72 -3.38
C LEU A 202 17.40 -1.96 -3.21
N ASP A 203 18.55 -2.65 -3.27
CA ASP A 203 19.86 -2.00 -3.17
C ASP A 203 20.08 -0.99 -4.31
N GLU A 204 19.69 -1.35 -5.54
CA GLU A 204 19.75 -0.44 -6.69
C GLU A 204 18.77 0.72 -6.56
N ALA A 205 17.52 0.46 -6.16
CA ALA A 205 16.50 1.47 -5.97
C ALA A 205 16.90 2.53 -4.93
N PHE A 206 17.41 2.08 -3.78
CA PHE A 206 17.91 3.00 -2.74
C PHE A 206 19.12 3.80 -3.21
N ARG A 207 20.04 3.19 -3.96
CA ARG A 207 21.22 3.89 -4.51
C ARG A 207 20.81 4.96 -5.53
N ARG A 208 19.92 4.64 -6.46
CA ARG A 208 19.35 5.60 -7.42
C ARG A 208 18.63 6.74 -6.72
N HIS A 209 17.78 6.41 -5.76
CA HIS A 209 17.04 7.40 -4.98
C HIS A 209 17.98 8.36 -4.24
N ALA A 210 19.05 7.85 -3.62
CA ALA A 210 20.01 8.68 -2.90
C ALA A 210 20.77 9.64 -3.84
N ALA A 211 21.08 9.21 -5.06
CA ALA A 211 21.78 9.99 -6.07
C ALA A 211 20.88 11.02 -6.80
N LEU A 212 19.53 10.85 -6.74
CA LEU A 212 18.61 11.70 -7.49
C LEU A 212 18.46 13.08 -6.86
N SER A 213 18.73 14.13 -7.66
CA SER A 213 18.42 15.52 -7.32
C SER A 213 17.26 16.02 -8.19
N VAL A 214 16.15 16.41 -7.55
CA VAL A 214 14.95 16.88 -8.26
C VAL A 214 14.86 18.40 -8.20
N PRO A 215 14.89 19.11 -9.35
CA PRO A 215 14.67 20.55 -9.41
C PRO A 215 13.31 20.94 -8.81
N ARG A 216 13.26 22.15 -8.20
CA ARG A 216 12.03 22.65 -7.58
C ARG A 216 10.83 22.67 -8.55
N SER A 217 11.06 22.98 -9.82
CA SER A 217 10.04 23.02 -10.88
C SER A 217 9.33 21.68 -11.13
N LEU A 218 9.94 20.56 -10.72
CA LEU A 218 9.37 19.22 -10.84
C LEU A 218 8.81 18.68 -9.52
N ARG A 219 8.98 19.42 -8.42
CA ARG A 219 8.43 19.00 -7.12
C ARG A 219 6.95 19.31 -7.05
N ILE A 220 6.20 18.38 -6.48
CA ILE A 220 4.74 18.45 -6.36
C ILE A 220 4.39 18.87 -4.94
N GLU A 221 3.83 20.07 -4.82
CA GLU A 221 3.43 20.66 -3.53
C GLU A 221 1.98 20.26 -3.19
N GLY A 222 1.70 20.06 -1.91
CA GLY A 222 0.34 19.98 -1.36
C GLY A 222 -0.49 18.73 -1.73
N THR A 223 0.16 17.58 -2.02
CA THR A 223 -0.58 16.36 -2.33
C THR A 223 -1.04 15.60 -1.07
N ASP A 224 -2.26 15.03 -1.13
CA ASP A 224 -2.78 14.09 -0.13
C ASP A 224 -1.88 12.84 -0.04
N PRO A 225 -1.53 12.32 1.17
CA PRO A 225 -0.81 11.05 1.35
C PRO A 225 -1.42 9.87 0.58
N GLY A 226 -2.74 9.85 0.43
CA GLY A 226 -3.46 8.84 -0.34
C GLY A 226 -3.39 9.01 -1.86
N GLY A 227 -2.63 10.02 -2.36
CA GLY A 227 -2.63 10.37 -3.78
C GLY A 227 -3.85 11.19 -4.18
N GLY A 228 -4.08 11.34 -5.47
CA GLY A 228 -5.17 12.14 -6.03
C GLY A 228 -5.99 11.39 -7.07
N ARG A 229 -7.03 12.06 -7.55
CA ARG A 229 -7.81 11.62 -8.71
C ARG A 229 -7.63 12.59 -9.87
N VAL A 230 -7.50 12.08 -11.08
CA VAL A 230 -7.54 12.89 -12.28
C VAL A 230 -9.01 13.12 -12.66
N ALA A 231 -9.44 14.38 -12.66
CA ALA A 231 -10.80 14.71 -13.06
C ALA A 231 -10.99 14.49 -14.57
N PRO A 232 -12.00 13.72 -15.00
CA PRO A 232 -12.27 13.54 -16.42
C PRO A 232 -12.73 14.84 -17.08
N GLN A 233 -12.45 14.99 -18.39
CA GLN A 233 -12.84 16.17 -19.16
C GLN A 233 -14.36 16.28 -19.38
N SER A 234 -15.10 15.18 -19.39
CA SER A 234 -16.54 15.17 -19.55
C SER A 234 -17.25 15.93 -18.41
N ARG A 235 -18.19 16.83 -18.76
CA ARG A 235 -18.98 17.60 -17.78
C ARG A 235 -19.75 16.68 -16.82
N LEU A 236 -20.36 15.62 -17.33
CA LEU A 236 -21.15 14.66 -16.53
C LEU A 236 -20.25 13.90 -15.54
N LEU A 237 -19.07 13.45 -15.99
CA LEU A 237 -18.12 12.77 -15.12
C LEU A 237 -17.49 13.74 -14.10
N ARG A 238 -17.25 15.02 -14.48
CA ARG A 238 -16.79 16.05 -13.53
C ARG A 238 -17.84 16.35 -12.46
N MET A 239 -19.12 16.37 -12.80
CA MET A 239 -20.20 16.51 -11.82
C MET A 239 -20.22 15.33 -10.84
N GLY A 240 -20.04 14.10 -11.31
CA GLY A 240 -19.96 12.93 -10.46
C GLY A 240 -18.78 12.99 -9.47
N VAL A 241 -17.59 13.33 -9.95
CA VAL A 241 -16.38 13.52 -9.11
C VAL A 241 -16.58 14.65 -8.10
N ARG A 242 -17.21 15.76 -8.49
CA ARG A 242 -17.50 16.87 -7.57
C ARG A 242 -18.48 16.47 -6.47
N ILE A 243 -19.56 15.75 -6.81
CA ILE A 243 -20.55 15.27 -5.84
C ILE A 243 -19.89 14.30 -4.85
N GLU A 244 -18.98 13.41 -5.30
CA GLU A 244 -18.24 12.51 -4.43
C GLU A 244 -17.30 13.28 -3.49
N SER A 245 -16.54 14.26 -3.99
CA SER A 245 -15.62 15.06 -3.17
C SER A 245 -16.37 15.88 -2.12
N GLU A 246 -17.53 16.44 -2.45
CA GLU A 246 -18.39 17.15 -1.49
C GLU A 246 -18.97 16.20 -0.43
N ARG A 247 -19.35 14.97 -0.81
CA ARG A 247 -19.79 13.93 0.14
C ARG A 247 -18.67 13.46 1.06
N ASP A 248 -17.45 13.37 0.56
CA ASP A 248 -16.27 12.99 1.37
C ASP A 248 -15.90 14.11 2.34
N ALA A 249 -15.92 15.36 1.90
CA ALA A 249 -15.73 16.53 2.76
C ALA A 249 -16.83 16.61 3.84
N GLY A 250 -18.09 16.39 3.47
CA GLY A 250 -19.21 16.34 4.41
C GLY A 250 -19.10 15.20 5.42
N ARG A 251 -18.58 14.03 5.04
CA ARG A 251 -18.31 12.92 5.95
C ARG A 251 -17.15 13.23 6.91
N ALA A 252 -16.09 13.88 6.44
CA ALA A 252 -14.98 14.32 7.28
C ALA A 252 -15.40 15.34 8.32
N LEU A 253 -16.21 16.31 7.94
CA LEU A 253 -16.80 17.32 8.84
C LEU A 253 -17.69 16.67 9.90
N ARG A 254 -18.55 15.73 9.54
CA ARG A 254 -19.42 15.01 10.52
C ARG A 254 -18.61 14.15 11.47
N ARG A 255 -17.51 13.54 11.04
CA ARG A 255 -16.60 12.81 11.93
C ARG A 255 -15.88 13.75 12.90
N GLY A 256 -15.45 14.92 12.43
CA GLY A 256 -14.86 15.97 13.26
C GLY A 256 -15.84 16.49 14.32
N ALA A 257 -17.07 16.78 13.90
CA ALA A 257 -18.15 17.26 14.81
C ALA A 257 -18.50 16.20 15.87
N ARG A 258 -18.58 14.91 15.51
CA ARG A 258 -18.84 13.83 16.49
C ARG A 258 -17.69 13.67 17.50
N ARG A 259 -16.44 13.83 17.09
CA ARG A 259 -15.28 13.80 17.99
C ARG A 259 -15.30 14.98 18.98
N LEU A 260 -15.64 16.17 18.50
CA LEU A 260 -15.78 17.37 19.35
C LEU A 260 -16.96 17.23 20.33
N ALA A 261 -18.11 16.74 19.87
CA ALA A 261 -19.25 16.48 20.76
C ALA A 261 -18.95 15.45 21.85
N GLY A 262 -18.25 14.35 21.50
CA GLY A 262 -17.80 13.35 22.49
C GLY A 262 -16.80 13.93 23.50
N ALA A 263 -15.88 14.79 23.06
CA ALA A 263 -14.92 15.45 23.94
C ALA A 263 -15.59 16.45 24.91
N VAL A 264 -16.64 17.14 24.45
CA VAL A 264 -17.42 18.06 25.31
C VAL A 264 -18.27 17.28 26.33
N GLN A 265 -18.84 16.14 25.91
CA GLN A 265 -19.65 15.29 26.79
C GLN A 265 -18.79 14.60 27.86
N GLY A 266 -17.59 14.14 27.50
CA GLY A 266 -16.63 13.55 28.44
C GLY A 266 -16.11 14.55 29.51
N ARG A 267 -16.10 15.85 29.20
CA ARG A 267 -15.77 16.89 30.17
C ARG A 267 -16.93 17.24 31.14
N ARG A 268 -18.18 16.99 30.73
CA ARG A 268 -19.35 17.23 31.58
C ARG A 268 -19.64 16.10 32.58
N THR A 269 -19.14 14.90 32.32
CA THR A 269 -19.29 13.74 33.23
C THR A 269 -18.10 13.51 34.16
N GLY A 270 -17.05 14.34 34.06
CA GLY A 270 -15.92 14.35 35.01
C GLY A 270 -16.34 14.92 36.36
N ALA A 271 -16.62 14.01 37.27
CA ALA A 271 -17.11 14.22 38.62
C ALA A 271 -16.31 15.28 39.43
N SER A 272 -17.04 16.06 40.20
CA SER A 272 -16.52 16.83 41.32
C SER A 272 -15.83 15.91 42.34
N PRO A 273 -14.65 16.22 42.83
CA PRO A 273 -14.08 15.49 43.96
C PRO A 273 -14.87 15.87 45.24
N GLY A 274 -15.50 14.87 45.83
CA GLY A 274 -16.14 14.99 47.13
C GLY A 274 -15.13 15.40 48.24
N PRO A 275 -15.59 16.03 49.32
CA PRO A 275 -14.71 16.55 50.35
C PRO A 275 -14.05 15.42 51.15
N ARG A 276 -12.75 15.51 51.33
CA ARG A 276 -11.96 14.63 52.19
C ARG A 276 -12.39 14.85 53.63
N GLN A 277 -12.94 13.83 54.28
CA GLN A 277 -13.10 13.81 55.73
C GLN A 277 -11.73 13.61 56.39
N SER A 278 -11.33 14.59 57.17
CA SER A 278 -10.21 14.51 58.08
C SER A 278 -10.62 13.71 59.32
N THR A 279 -10.07 12.53 59.49
CA THR A 279 -10.13 11.82 60.79
C THR A 279 -8.87 12.18 61.57
N THR A 280 -9.05 13.02 62.57
CA THR A 280 -8.12 13.21 63.69
C THR A 280 -8.14 11.94 64.54
N GLY A 281 -7.01 11.26 64.62
CA GLY A 281 -6.82 10.19 65.59
C GLY A 281 -6.25 10.78 66.87
N GLU A 282 -6.95 10.60 67.98
CA GLU A 282 -6.49 10.82 69.29
C GLU A 282 -5.62 9.67 69.80
N HIS A 283 -4.52 10.03 70.47
CA HIS A 283 -3.68 9.19 71.31
C HIS A 283 -4.40 8.86 72.64
N HIS A 284 -4.24 7.60 73.07
CA HIS A 284 -4.05 7.16 74.47
C HIS A 284 -3.49 5.73 74.35
N GLY A 285 -2.32 5.35 74.86
CA GLY A 285 -1.80 5.39 76.21
C GLY A 285 -2.22 4.14 76.98
N ASP A 286 -1.41 3.05 76.89
CA ASP A 286 -0.81 2.28 77.97
C ASP A 286 0.03 1.17 77.39
#